data_42a399ea6be71daab59a9d97f083c28b
#
_entry.id   42a399ea6be71daab59a9d97f083c28b
#
_cell.length_a   1.000
_cell.length_b   1.000
_cell.length_c   1.000
_cell.angle_alpha   90.00
_cell.angle_beta   90.00
_cell.angle_gamma   90.00
#
_symmetry.space_group_name_H-M   'P 1'
#
loop_
_entity.id
_entity.type
_entity.pdbx_description
1 polymer ?
#
loop_
_entity_poly.entity_id
_entity_poly.type
_entity_poly.pdbx_seq_one_letter_code
_entity_poly.pdbx_strand_id
1 'polypeptide(L)'
;MWVYLNGEILEADKAKISPLDRSSTFGDGVYEVIPSYNKKLFLFDEHLARLKSSLNKTFIPIPSELNDLKDILKELHTKNNFINQSFYIQISRGVQNIRNHQAAIDTIPTVFITSQDLETNPFRENPCRKGLKVRLEDDIRWQRCDIKTTALMGNILSMHNPSLDKVDEVILFK
;
A
#
# COMPACT_ATOMS: atom_id res chain seq x y z
N MET A 1 -6.93 8.13 -14.93
CA MET A 1 -6.85 7.96 -13.47
C MET A 1 -5.89 9.00 -12.90
N TRP A 2 -6.26 9.66 -11.80
CA TRP A 2 -5.42 10.64 -11.11
C TRP A 2 -4.69 9.98 -9.95
N VAL A 3 -3.45 10.41 -9.73
CA VAL A 3 -2.57 9.96 -8.64
C VAL A 3 -1.92 11.17 -7.96
N TYR A 4 -1.44 10.99 -6.74
CA TYR A 4 -0.59 11.96 -6.05
C TYR A 4 0.85 11.45 -6.08
N LEU A 5 1.79 12.34 -6.40
CA LEU A 5 3.21 12.06 -6.35
C LEU A 5 3.98 13.30 -5.86
N ASN A 6 4.61 13.21 -4.70
CA ASN A 6 5.54 14.21 -4.15
C ASN A 6 5.04 15.66 -4.23
N GLY A 7 3.83 15.94 -3.78
CA GLY A 7 3.26 17.30 -3.73
C GLY A 7 2.29 17.61 -4.86
N GLU A 8 2.20 16.78 -5.90
CA GLU A 8 1.37 17.06 -7.07
C GLU A 8 0.31 15.98 -7.30
N ILE A 9 -0.89 16.40 -7.70
CA ILE A 9 -1.93 15.52 -8.24
C ILE A 9 -1.92 15.62 -9.76
N LEU A 10 -1.63 14.51 -10.42
CA LEU A 10 -1.44 14.43 -11.88
C LEU A 10 -2.07 13.16 -12.46
N GLU A 11 -2.17 13.09 -13.76
CA GLU A 11 -2.60 11.89 -14.46
C GLU A 11 -1.56 10.77 -14.31
N ALA A 12 -2.01 9.53 -14.12
CA ALA A 12 -1.13 8.40 -13.80
C ALA A 12 -0.05 8.11 -14.86
N ASP A 13 -0.31 8.39 -16.12
CA ASP A 13 0.63 8.24 -17.23
C ASP A 13 1.74 9.31 -17.22
N LYS A 14 1.51 10.43 -16.53
CA LYS A 14 2.48 11.50 -16.34
C LYS A 14 3.32 11.32 -15.07
N ALA A 15 2.88 10.48 -14.12
CA ALA A 15 3.60 10.20 -12.89
C ALA A 15 4.87 9.38 -13.17
N LYS A 16 6.03 9.88 -12.75
CA LYS A 16 7.32 9.22 -12.96
C LYS A 16 8.08 9.11 -11.66
N ILE A 17 8.39 7.88 -11.27
CA ILE A 17 9.27 7.59 -10.13
C ILE A 17 10.64 7.19 -10.68
N SER A 18 11.71 7.70 -10.06
CA SER A 18 13.07 7.35 -10.45
C SER A 18 13.33 5.85 -10.33
N PRO A 19 13.97 5.20 -11.33
CA PRO A 19 14.40 3.80 -11.18
C PRO A 19 15.43 3.60 -10.06
N LEU A 20 16.07 4.66 -9.61
CA LEU A 20 17.01 4.67 -8.47
C LEU A 20 16.32 4.88 -7.11
N ASP A 21 14.99 4.98 -7.10
CA ASP A 21 14.24 4.97 -5.84
C ASP A 21 14.48 3.64 -5.11
N ARG A 22 14.68 3.73 -3.79
CA ARG A 22 14.98 2.56 -2.98
C ARG A 22 13.83 1.56 -2.91
N SER A 23 12.59 1.98 -3.19
CA SER A 23 11.48 1.03 -3.38
C SER A 23 11.72 0.06 -4.53
N SER A 24 12.31 0.54 -5.64
CA SER A 24 12.61 -0.29 -6.82
C SER A 24 13.82 -1.18 -6.62
N THR A 25 14.84 -0.69 -5.88
CA THR A 25 16.14 -1.39 -5.76
C THR A 25 16.24 -2.32 -4.55
N PHE A 26 15.40 -2.12 -3.51
CA PHE A 26 15.42 -2.86 -2.24
C PHE A 26 14.04 -3.21 -1.69
N GLY A 27 12.95 -2.68 -2.22
CA GLY A 27 11.65 -2.71 -1.56
C GLY A 27 11.64 -1.90 -0.26
N ASP A 28 12.52 -0.88 -0.14
CA ASP A 28 12.69 -0.05 1.06
C ASP A 28 11.59 1.02 1.13
N GLY A 29 10.44 0.58 1.59
CA GLY A 29 9.25 1.40 1.72
C GLY A 29 8.17 0.73 2.55
N VAL A 30 7.20 1.52 2.94
CA VAL A 30 6.01 1.10 3.67
C VAL A 30 4.76 1.55 2.92
N TYR A 31 3.64 0.89 3.17
CA TYR A 31 2.39 1.29 2.54
C TYR A 31 1.20 1.18 3.49
N GLU A 32 0.12 1.83 3.12
CA GLU A 32 -1.17 1.70 3.77
C GLU A 32 -2.28 1.64 2.74
N VAL A 33 -3.39 1.03 3.10
CA VAL A 33 -4.59 0.96 2.27
C VAL A 33 -5.78 1.45 3.08
N ILE A 34 -6.36 2.58 2.67
CA ILE A 34 -7.48 3.20 3.35
C ILE A 34 -8.74 3.08 2.48
N PRO A 35 -9.75 2.31 2.90
CA PRO A 35 -11.02 2.28 2.18
C PRO A 35 -11.85 3.52 2.46
N SER A 36 -12.65 3.91 1.48
CA SER A 36 -13.65 4.96 1.56
C SER A 36 -14.99 4.43 1.07
N TYR A 37 -16.01 4.54 1.89
CA TYR A 37 -17.39 4.13 1.58
C TYR A 37 -18.31 5.35 1.54
N ASN A 38 -19.08 5.51 0.46
CA ASN A 38 -19.94 6.67 0.27
C ASN A 38 -19.18 7.99 0.55
N LYS A 39 -17.97 8.11 -0.01
CA LYS A 39 -17.09 9.30 0.14
C LYS A 39 -16.60 9.56 1.58
N LYS A 40 -16.70 8.60 2.49
CA LYS A 40 -16.21 8.71 3.88
C LYS A 40 -15.05 7.75 4.09
N LEU A 41 -13.89 8.27 4.47
CA LEU A 41 -12.72 7.46 4.83
C LEU A 41 -13.05 6.59 6.04
N PHE A 42 -12.76 5.31 5.95
CA PHE A 42 -13.00 4.35 7.03
C PHE A 42 -11.75 4.26 7.92
N LEU A 43 -11.93 4.43 9.23
CA LEU A 43 -10.86 4.31 10.26
C LEU A 43 -9.57 5.07 9.87
N PHE A 44 -9.72 6.31 9.38
CA PHE A 44 -8.61 7.11 8.87
C PHE A 44 -7.47 7.28 9.90
N ASP A 45 -7.82 7.60 11.14
CA ASP A 45 -6.82 7.89 12.19
C ASP A 45 -6.02 6.65 12.58
N GLU A 46 -6.66 5.48 12.63
CA GLU A 46 -6.04 4.18 12.91
C GLU A 46 -5.08 3.78 11.78
N HIS A 47 -5.49 3.96 10.53
CA HIS A 47 -4.65 3.72 9.36
C HIS A 47 -3.45 4.68 9.34
N LEU A 48 -3.65 5.96 9.61
CA LEU A 48 -2.57 6.94 9.70
C LEU A 48 -1.58 6.61 10.83
N ALA A 49 -2.08 6.20 11.98
CA ALA A 49 -1.25 5.77 13.11
C ALA A 49 -0.39 4.55 12.74
N ARG A 50 -0.97 3.55 12.03
CA ARG A 50 -0.23 2.37 11.57
C ARG A 50 0.83 2.73 10.52
N LEU A 51 0.52 3.62 9.58
CA LEU A 51 1.49 4.11 8.60
C LEU A 51 2.67 4.80 9.29
N LYS A 52 2.41 5.72 10.23
CA LYS A 52 3.45 6.39 11.04
C LYS A 52 4.27 5.40 11.86
N SER A 53 3.62 4.39 12.45
CA SER A 53 4.31 3.31 13.17
C SER A 53 5.26 2.52 12.26
N SER A 54 4.84 2.18 11.03
CA SER A 54 5.69 1.49 10.05
C SER A 54 6.88 2.35 9.63
N LEU A 55 6.68 3.65 9.37
CA LEU A 55 7.76 4.60 9.05
C LEU A 55 8.80 4.68 10.17
N ASN A 56 8.34 4.83 11.43
CA ASN A 56 9.24 4.89 12.59
C ASN A 56 10.06 3.59 12.74
N LYS A 57 9.43 2.42 12.59
CA LYS A 57 10.09 1.11 12.70
C LYS A 57 11.12 0.84 11.60
N THR A 58 10.99 1.51 10.46
CA THR A 58 11.92 1.42 9.33
C THR A 58 12.90 2.58 9.27
N PHE A 59 12.81 3.54 10.21
CA PHE A 59 13.62 4.76 10.20
C PHE A 59 13.52 5.56 8.89
N ILE A 60 12.37 5.50 8.23
CA ILE A 60 12.05 6.38 7.09
C ILE A 60 11.50 7.68 7.68
N PRO A 61 12.05 8.84 7.30
CA PRO A 61 11.53 10.13 7.77
C PRO A 61 10.04 10.27 7.49
N ILE A 62 9.29 10.81 8.44
CA ILE A 62 7.85 11.06 8.25
C ILE A 62 7.71 12.27 7.32
N PRO A 63 7.16 12.13 6.10
CA PRO A 63 7.00 13.24 5.19
C PRO A 63 5.90 14.21 5.67
N SER A 64 6.09 15.50 5.37
CA SER A 64 5.15 16.57 5.76
C SER A 64 3.74 16.38 5.19
N GLU A 65 3.62 15.72 4.06
CA GLU A 65 2.38 15.39 3.37
C GLU A 65 1.39 14.61 4.24
N LEU A 66 1.89 13.91 5.25
CA LEU A 66 0.99 13.21 6.19
C LEU A 66 0.18 14.15 7.08
N ASN A 67 0.56 15.43 7.18
CA ASN A 67 -0.24 16.44 7.89
C ASN A 67 -1.52 16.77 7.10
N ASP A 68 -1.43 16.79 5.77
CA ASP A 68 -2.50 17.15 4.85
C ASP A 68 -3.12 15.92 4.15
N LEU A 69 -2.73 14.70 4.57
CA LEU A 69 -3.14 13.46 3.91
C LEU A 69 -4.64 13.36 3.69
N LYS A 70 -5.44 13.76 4.69
CA LYS A 70 -6.90 13.69 4.60
C LYS A 70 -7.46 14.56 3.47
N ASP A 71 -6.88 15.71 3.22
CA ASP A 71 -7.32 16.63 2.17
C ASP A 71 -6.82 16.18 0.80
N ILE A 72 -5.59 15.63 0.72
CA ILE A 72 -5.07 14.97 -0.49
C ILE A 72 -6.00 13.83 -0.91
N LEU A 73 -6.43 12.97 0.03
CA LEU A 73 -7.33 11.86 -0.27
C LEU A 73 -8.71 12.33 -0.74
N LYS A 74 -9.25 13.41 -0.16
CA LYS A 74 -10.52 14.01 -0.61
C LYS A 74 -10.42 14.55 -2.04
N GLU A 75 -9.31 15.21 -2.38
CA GLU A 75 -9.10 15.75 -3.72
C GLU A 75 -8.98 14.59 -4.74
N LEU A 76 -8.18 13.57 -4.46
CA LEU A 76 -8.10 12.36 -5.30
C LEU A 76 -9.46 11.68 -5.44
N HIS A 77 -10.25 11.62 -4.35
CA HIS A 77 -11.60 11.08 -4.39
C HIS A 77 -12.49 11.82 -5.39
N THR A 78 -12.39 13.15 -5.39
CA THR A 78 -13.17 14.00 -6.31
C THR A 78 -12.75 13.80 -7.75
N LYS A 79 -11.44 13.73 -8.02
CA LYS A 79 -10.88 13.60 -9.37
C LYS A 79 -11.15 12.22 -9.99
N ASN A 80 -11.02 11.14 -9.21
CA ASN A 80 -11.27 9.76 -9.68
C ASN A 80 -12.75 9.38 -9.68
N ASN A 81 -13.57 10.08 -8.87
CA ASN A 81 -15.04 10.05 -8.88
C ASN A 81 -15.71 8.67 -8.73
N PHE A 82 -15.09 7.71 -8.05
CA PHE A 82 -15.78 6.49 -7.64
C PHE A 82 -16.61 6.73 -6.37
N ILE A 83 -17.71 6.03 -6.18
CA ILE A 83 -18.54 6.14 -4.96
C ILE A 83 -17.81 5.55 -3.75
N ASN A 84 -17.24 4.37 -3.94
CA ASN A 84 -16.37 3.69 -2.98
C ASN A 84 -14.98 3.59 -3.58
N GLN A 85 -13.95 3.87 -2.78
CA GLN A 85 -12.56 3.81 -3.25
C GLN A 85 -11.67 3.13 -2.23
N SER A 86 -10.64 2.48 -2.71
CA SER A 86 -9.52 2.02 -1.91
C SER A 86 -8.30 2.87 -2.26
N PHE A 87 -7.78 3.63 -1.28
CA PHE A 87 -6.58 4.43 -1.45
C PHE A 87 -5.35 3.62 -1.05
N TYR A 88 -4.45 3.39 -1.99
CA TYR A 88 -3.13 2.86 -1.74
C TYR A 88 -2.14 4.00 -1.54
N ILE A 89 -1.47 4.05 -0.39
CA ILE A 89 -0.50 5.08 -0.01
C ILE A 89 0.84 4.38 0.17
N GLN A 90 1.84 4.74 -0.62
CA GLN A 90 3.20 4.21 -0.52
C GLN A 90 4.16 5.33 -0.16
N ILE A 91 5.03 5.06 0.80
CA ILE A 91 6.14 5.95 1.17
C ILE A 91 7.41 5.13 1.14
N SER A 92 8.29 5.44 0.19
CA SER A 92 9.63 4.87 0.14
C SER A 92 10.64 5.80 0.81
N ARG A 93 11.83 5.26 1.09
CA ARG A 93 12.93 6.10 1.61
C ARG A 93 13.39 7.15 0.59
N GLY A 94 13.04 7.01 -0.69
CA GLY A 94 13.42 7.93 -1.75
C GLY A 94 14.60 7.47 -2.59
N VAL A 95 15.14 8.42 -3.36
CA VAL A 95 16.18 8.17 -4.37
C VAL A 95 17.57 8.13 -3.74
N GLN A 96 18.38 7.16 -4.13
CA GLN A 96 19.79 7.07 -3.77
C GLN A 96 20.61 6.63 -4.98
N ASN A 97 21.59 7.44 -5.39
CA ASN A 97 22.36 7.22 -6.62
C ASN A 97 23.28 6.00 -6.55
N ILE A 98 23.78 5.66 -5.39
CA ILE A 98 24.65 4.48 -5.20
C ILE A 98 23.87 3.39 -4.49
N ARG A 99 23.79 2.21 -5.10
CA ARG A 99 23.11 1.05 -4.50
C ARG A 99 23.91 0.54 -3.31
N ASN A 100 23.45 0.86 -2.10
CA ASN A 100 24.03 0.43 -0.83
C ASN A 100 22.89 0.07 0.14
N HIS A 101 23.05 -0.99 0.96
CA HIS A 101 22.08 -1.35 2.00
C HIS A 101 21.99 -0.24 3.05
N GLN A 102 23.10 0.39 3.40
CA GLN A 102 23.08 1.56 4.25
C GLN A 102 22.49 2.74 3.47
N ALA A 103 21.37 3.24 3.95
CA ALA A 103 20.75 4.43 3.36
C ALA A 103 21.55 5.68 3.69
N ALA A 104 21.57 6.65 2.76
CA ALA A 104 22.07 7.98 3.05
C ALA A 104 21.19 8.67 4.11
N ILE A 105 21.80 9.54 4.92
CA ILE A 105 21.12 10.21 6.04
C ILE A 105 20.07 11.20 5.52
N ASP A 106 20.34 11.85 4.39
CA ASP A 106 19.55 12.96 3.83
C ASP A 106 18.59 12.54 2.72
N THR A 107 18.09 11.29 2.76
CA THR A 107 17.08 10.84 1.77
C THR A 107 15.75 11.55 1.99
N ILE A 108 15.18 12.06 0.90
CA ILE A 108 13.83 12.63 0.88
C ILE A 108 12.87 11.53 0.50
N PRO A 109 11.88 11.19 1.35
CA PRO A 109 10.90 10.15 1.02
C PRO A 109 10.14 10.45 -0.26
N THR A 110 9.84 9.40 -1.04
CA THR A 110 8.92 9.49 -2.16
C THR A 110 7.52 9.10 -1.68
N VAL A 111 6.57 9.99 -1.83
CA VAL A 111 5.16 9.79 -1.47
C VAL A 111 4.33 9.57 -2.72
N PHE A 112 3.77 8.37 -2.86
CA PHE A 112 2.90 8.00 -3.97
C PHE A 112 1.54 7.54 -3.45
N ILE A 113 0.45 8.11 -4.01
CA ILE A 113 -0.91 7.70 -3.65
C ILE A 113 -1.71 7.47 -4.92
N THR A 114 -2.38 6.33 -4.97
CA THR A 114 -3.35 6.01 -6.02
C THR A 114 -4.66 5.52 -5.40
N SER A 115 -5.73 5.53 -6.18
CA SER A 115 -7.00 4.93 -5.75
C SER A 115 -7.56 4.04 -6.83
N GLN A 116 -8.35 3.08 -6.42
CA GLN A 116 -9.11 2.20 -7.30
C GLN A 116 -10.55 2.09 -6.81
N ASP A 117 -11.45 1.72 -7.71
CA ASP A 117 -12.82 1.40 -7.32
C ASP A 117 -12.83 0.25 -6.31
N LEU A 118 -13.63 0.40 -5.28
CA LEU A 118 -13.80 -0.62 -4.25
C LEU A 118 -15.15 -1.31 -4.50
N GLU A 119 -15.08 -2.52 -5.02
CA GLU A 119 -16.26 -3.35 -5.22
C GLU A 119 -17.05 -3.55 -3.92
N THR A 120 -18.35 -3.63 -4.04
CA THR A 120 -19.22 -3.94 -2.90
C THR A 120 -18.92 -5.36 -2.38
N ASN A 121 -19.00 -5.54 -1.07
CA ASN A 121 -18.81 -6.86 -0.48
C ASN A 121 -19.89 -7.81 -0.96
N PRO A 122 -19.54 -8.85 -1.75
CA PRO A 122 -20.51 -9.76 -2.35
C PRO A 122 -21.30 -10.58 -1.31
N PHE A 123 -20.78 -10.75 -0.08
CA PHE A 123 -21.50 -11.40 1.02
C PHE A 123 -22.56 -10.50 1.63
N ARG A 124 -22.45 -9.18 1.50
CA ARG A 124 -23.49 -8.24 1.92
C ARG A 124 -24.71 -8.31 0.99
N GLU A 125 -24.47 -8.47 -0.30
CA GLU A 125 -25.53 -8.57 -1.31
C GLU A 125 -26.17 -9.96 -1.36
N ASN A 126 -25.37 -11.00 -1.13
CA ASN A 126 -25.83 -12.39 -1.08
C ASN A 126 -25.21 -13.13 0.13
N PRO A 127 -25.85 -13.07 1.32
CA PRO A 127 -25.36 -13.76 2.53
C PRO A 127 -25.26 -15.29 2.38
N CYS A 128 -26.03 -15.89 1.45
CA CYS A 128 -26.00 -17.32 1.16
C CYS A 128 -24.94 -17.72 0.12
N ARG A 129 -24.08 -16.79 -0.28
CA ARG A 129 -22.99 -17.06 -1.22
C ARG A 129 -22.08 -18.17 -0.66
N LYS A 130 -21.61 -19.06 -1.56
CA LYS A 130 -20.60 -20.06 -1.25
C LYS A 130 -19.34 -19.38 -0.69
N GLY A 131 -18.77 -19.94 0.38
CA GLY A 131 -17.55 -19.43 1.00
C GLY A 131 -16.34 -19.44 0.06
N LEU A 132 -15.21 -18.92 0.54
CA LEU A 132 -13.93 -18.89 -0.17
C LEU A 132 -13.24 -20.26 -0.05
N LYS A 133 -12.59 -20.70 -1.14
CA LYS A 133 -11.67 -21.84 -1.11
C LYS A 133 -10.31 -21.33 -0.61
N VAL A 134 -9.85 -21.84 0.52
CA VAL A 134 -8.58 -21.43 1.12
C VAL A 134 -7.59 -22.59 1.16
N ARG A 135 -6.29 -22.27 1.14
CA ARG A 135 -5.19 -23.19 1.40
C ARG A 135 -4.47 -22.79 2.67
N LEU A 136 -3.93 -23.78 3.38
CA LEU A 136 -3.16 -23.61 4.60
C LEU A 136 -1.69 -23.82 4.25
N GLU A 137 -0.81 -22.88 4.64
CA GLU A 137 0.63 -22.95 4.39
C GLU A 137 1.43 -22.45 5.60
N ASP A 138 2.69 -22.88 5.71
CA ASP A 138 3.63 -22.31 6.67
C ASP A 138 3.97 -20.86 6.31
N ASP A 139 4.05 -19.98 7.32
CA ASP A 139 4.40 -18.57 7.11
C ASP A 139 5.90 -18.42 6.82
N ILE A 140 6.25 -18.34 5.55
CA ILE A 140 7.63 -18.12 5.06
C ILE A 140 8.01 -16.64 4.97
N ARG A 141 7.10 -15.71 5.33
CA ARG A 141 7.40 -14.29 5.32
C ARG A 141 8.42 -13.93 6.40
N TRP A 142 8.97 -12.73 6.29
CA TRP A 142 9.89 -12.23 7.31
C TRP A 142 9.24 -12.11 8.71
N GLN A 143 10.06 -12.08 9.76
CA GLN A 143 9.55 -12.08 11.14
C GLN A 143 8.91 -10.75 11.57
N ARG A 144 9.23 -9.66 10.90
CA ARG A 144 8.73 -8.30 11.22
C ARG A 144 7.41 -8.00 10.51
N CYS A 145 6.41 -8.89 10.64
CA CYS A 145 5.06 -8.70 10.08
C CYS A 145 4.28 -7.54 10.73
N ASP A 146 4.83 -6.95 11.80
CA ASP A 146 4.36 -5.72 12.44
C ASP A 146 4.67 -4.44 11.63
N ILE A 147 5.44 -4.55 10.55
CA ILE A 147 5.74 -3.47 9.60
C ILE A 147 5.02 -3.74 8.28
N LYS A 148 4.17 -2.81 7.87
CA LYS A 148 3.45 -2.91 6.60
C LYS A 148 4.35 -2.43 5.44
N THR A 149 5.30 -3.31 5.05
CA THR A 149 6.35 -3.04 4.06
C THR A 149 5.90 -3.32 2.62
N THR A 150 6.50 -2.64 1.64
CA THR A 150 6.34 -2.90 0.21
C THR A 150 7.04 -4.17 -0.28
N ALA A 151 7.88 -4.80 0.53
CA ALA A 151 8.58 -6.05 0.22
C ALA A 151 7.64 -7.27 0.37
N LEU A 152 6.73 -7.46 -0.60
CA LEU A 152 5.64 -8.45 -0.54
C LEU A 152 5.92 -9.75 -1.27
N MET A 153 7.17 -10.08 -1.60
CA MET A 153 7.51 -11.27 -2.37
C MET A 153 6.99 -12.56 -1.70
N GLY A 154 7.12 -12.69 -0.38
CA GLY A 154 6.59 -13.86 0.35
C GLY A 154 5.06 -14.02 0.21
N ASN A 155 4.32 -12.91 0.25
CA ASN A 155 2.86 -12.93 0.03
C ASN A 155 2.51 -13.34 -1.41
N ILE A 156 3.27 -12.83 -2.39
CA ILE A 156 3.05 -13.14 -3.81
C ILE A 156 3.33 -14.62 -4.07
N LEU A 157 4.41 -15.17 -3.52
CA LEU A 157 4.77 -16.57 -3.71
C LEU A 157 3.71 -17.53 -3.13
N SER A 158 3.15 -17.21 -1.97
CA SER A 158 2.06 -18.01 -1.39
C SER A 158 0.82 -18.04 -2.28
N MET A 159 0.49 -16.94 -2.98
CA MET A 159 -0.66 -16.86 -3.88
C MET A 159 -0.38 -17.45 -5.28
N HIS A 160 0.82 -17.25 -5.80
CA HIS A 160 1.20 -17.62 -7.17
C HIS A 160 2.03 -18.91 -7.25
N ASN A 161 1.60 -19.97 -6.60
CA ASN A 161 2.24 -21.27 -6.79
C ASN A 161 1.52 -22.06 -7.89
N PRO A 162 2.07 -22.12 -9.12
CA PRO A 162 1.41 -22.78 -10.25
C PRO A 162 1.30 -24.29 -10.10
N SER A 163 2.05 -24.90 -9.16
CA SER A 163 2.02 -26.32 -8.88
C SER A 163 0.90 -26.73 -7.92
N LEU A 164 0.18 -25.76 -7.34
CA LEU A 164 -0.86 -25.99 -6.36
C LEU A 164 -2.24 -25.63 -6.91
N ASP A 165 -3.25 -26.19 -6.27
CA ASP A 165 -4.64 -25.89 -6.58
C ASP A 165 -4.92 -24.39 -6.51
N LYS A 166 -5.68 -23.89 -7.49
CA LYS A 166 -6.16 -22.52 -7.48
C LYS A 166 -7.10 -22.32 -6.29
N VAL A 167 -6.78 -21.31 -5.47
CA VAL A 167 -7.57 -20.94 -4.29
C VAL A 167 -7.89 -19.45 -4.33
N ASP A 168 -8.87 -19.03 -3.54
CA ASP A 168 -9.26 -17.61 -3.42
C ASP A 168 -8.35 -16.88 -2.42
N GLU A 169 -7.80 -17.60 -1.39
CA GLU A 169 -6.96 -17.02 -0.36
C GLU A 169 -6.04 -18.08 0.27
N VAL A 170 -4.96 -17.63 0.95
CA VAL A 170 -4.05 -18.48 1.71
C VAL A 170 -4.01 -18.06 3.17
N ILE A 171 -4.19 -19.03 4.07
CA ILE A 171 -4.04 -18.81 5.52
C ILE A 171 -2.65 -19.32 5.92
N LEU A 172 -1.85 -18.42 6.50
CA LEU A 172 -0.48 -18.69 6.89
C LEU A 172 -0.36 -18.97 8.39
N PHE A 173 0.39 -20.01 8.76
CA PHE A 173 0.63 -20.42 10.14
C PHE A 173 2.10 -20.23 10.53
N LYS A 174 2.34 -19.93 11.81
CA LYS A 174 3.67 -19.97 12.46
C LYS A 174 3.71 -21.07 13.49
#